data_39fb53898dd3e74eb4f539eb59087573
#
_entry.id   39fb53898dd3e74eb4f539eb59087573
#
_cell.length_a   1.000
_cell.length_b   1.000
_cell.length_c   1.000
_cell.angle_alpha   90.00
_cell.angle_beta   90.00
_cell.angle_gamma   90.00
#
_symmetry.space_group_name_H-M   'P 1'
#
loop_
_entity.id
_entity.type
_entity.pdbx_description
1 polymer ?
#
loop_
_entity_poly.entity_id
_entity_poly.type
_entity_poly.pdbx_seq_one_letter_code
_entity_poly.pdbx_strand_id
1 'polypeptide(L)'
;MTDTKEILSYVAIIIIGIILAQHLNVVVSGSMEPVFYRGDVVVIQKTSFLGLSELNTSNLNVGDIVIYDATWFPEPVIHRIIFKGTLPDGRLYYKTKGDNNPTPDPVVVYPEQVQAKVITYGQNPGQNPLVIPKIGFITLWIRGL
;
A
#
# COMPACT_ATOMS: atom_id res chain seq x y z
N MET A 1 3.56 22.02 -37.35
CA MET A 1 3.41 20.56 -37.47
C MET A 1 4.24 19.90 -36.39
N THR A 2 3.62 19.03 -35.58
CA THR A 2 4.31 18.36 -34.45
C THR A 2 5.26 17.29 -34.99
N ASP A 3 6.54 17.32 -34.62
CA ASP A 3 7.52 16.32 -34.99
C ASP A 3 7.18 14.96 -34.35
N THR A 4 7.49 13.86 -35.02
CA THR A 4 7.33 12.50 -34.52
C THR A 4 8.02 12.29 -33.16
N LYS A 5 9.19 12.90 -32.95
CA LYS A 5 9.91 12.85 -31.67
C LYS A 5 9.15 13.52 -30.54
N GLU A 6 8.48 14.64 -30.79
CA GLU A 6 7.65 15.31 -29.79
C GLU A 6 6.43 14.46 -29.43
N ILE A 7 5.77 13.87 -30.43
CA ILE A 7 4.64 12.95 -30.20
C ILE A 7 5.07 11.77 -29.35
N LEU A 8 6.20 11.14 -29.66
CA LEU A 8 6.74 10.03 -28.89
C LEU A 8 7.08 10.46 -27.46
N SER A 9 7.60 11.66 -27.26
CA SER A 9 7.89 12.20 -25.94
C SER A 9 6.61 12.40 -25.11
N TYR A 10 5.56 12.96 -25.70
CA TYR A 10 4.28 13.13 -25.01
C TYR A 10 3.64 11.79 -24.65
N VAL A 11 3.67 10.83 -25.57
CA VAL A 11 3.17 9.47 -25.30
C VAL A 11 3.96 8.81 -24.17
N ALA A 12 5.28 8.93 -24.18
CA ALA A 12 6.14 8.39 -23.12
C ALA A 12 5.82 9.01 -21.74
N ILE A 13 5.64 10.33 -21.67
CA ILE A 13 5.29 11.03 -20.44
C ILE A 13 3.93 10.56 -19.90
N ILE A 14 2.94 10.40 -20.79
CA ILE A 14 1.61 9.92 -20.40
C ILE A 14 1.70 8.49 -19.84
N ILE A 15 2.44 7.60 -20.51
CA ILE A 15 2.63 6.22 -20.06
C ILE A 15 3.31 6.17 -18.70
N ILE A 16 4.38 6.94 -18.51
CA ILE A 16 5.09 7.03 -17.23
C ILE A 16 4.15 7.54 -16.15
N GLY A 17 3.34 8.57 -16.42
CA GLY A 17 2.35 9.11 -15.49
C GLY A 17 1.31 8.07 -15.07
N ILE A 18 0.81 7.26 -16.00
CA ILE A 18 -0.14 6.18 -15.72
C ILE A 18 0.51 5.11 -14.84
N ILE A 19 1.74 4.71 -15.14
CA ILE A 19 2.49 3.72 -14.34
C ILE A 19 2.70 4.22 -12.91
N LEU A 20 3.12 5.47 -12.74
CA LEU A 20 3.32 6.07 -11.42
C LEU A 20 2.00 6.13 -10.65
N ALA A 21 0.90 6.52 -11.30
CA ALA A 21 -0.41 6.61 -10.66
C ALA A 21 -0.92 5.25 -10.15
N GLN A 22 -0.56 4.14 -10.80
CA GLN A 22 -0.91 2.79 -10.35
C GLN A 22 -0.20 2.39 -9.04
N HIS A 23 0.89 3.07 -8.69
CA HIS A 23 1.67 2.83 -7.48
C HIS A 23 1.38 3.85 -6.38
N LEU A 24 0.23 4.53 -6.46
CA LEU A 24 -0.24 5.47 -5.44
C LEU A 24 -1.52 4.94 -4.80
N ASN A 25 -1.65 5.12 -3.50
CA ASN A 25 -2.86 4.75 -2.76
C ASN A 25 -3.29 5.87 -1.82
N VAL A 26 -4.57 6.23 -1.87
CA VAL A 26 -5.14 7.28 -1.01
C VAL A 26 -5.54 6.68 0.33
N VAL A 27 -5.10 7.31 1.42
CA VAL A 27 -5.45 6.94 2.78
C VAL A 27 -6.87 7.42 3.10
N VAL A 28 -7.77 6.50 3.43
CA VAL A 28 -9.20 6.80 3.63
C VAL A 28 -9.64 6.85 5.09
N SER A 29 -8.76 6.49 6.02
CA SER A 29 -9.08 6.46 7.47
C SER A 29 -7.94 6.99 8.32
N GLY A 30 -8.20 7.20 9.62
CA GLY A 30 -7.20 7.63 10.60
C GLY A 30 -6.51 6.50 11.37
N SER A 31 -6.68 5.24 10.96
CA SER A 31 -6.16 4.08 11.70
C SER A 31 -4.64 4.01 11.77
N MET A 32 -3.93 4.71 10.90
CA MET A 32 -2.46 4.76 10.88
C MET A 32 -1.87 6.08 11.37
N GLU A 33 -2.67 6.97 11.92
CA GLU A 33 -2.16 8.20 12.52
C GLU A 33 -1.23 7.90 13.71
N PRO A 34 -0.17 8.66 13.91
CA PRO A 34 0.29 9.84 13.18
C PRO A 34 1.26 9.54 12.01
N VAL A 35 1.43 8.27 11.61
CA VAL A 35 2.36 7.88 10.54
C VAL A 35 1.93 8.49 9.20
N PHE A 36 0.65 8.40 8.90
CA PHE A 36 0.01 9.17 7.84
C PHE A 36 -1.47 9.37 8.19
N TYR A 37 -2.09 10.34 7.54
CA TYR A 37 -3.43 10.81 7.86
C TYR A 37 -4.38 10.54 6.70
N ARG A 38 -5.68 10.53 7.00
CA ARG A 38 -6.71 10.51 5.96
C ARG A 38 -6.48 11.66 4.96
N GLY A 39 -6.50 11.34 3.66
CA GLY A 39 -6.22 12.27 2.57
C GLY A 39 -4.76 12.31 2.13
N ASP A 40 -3.86 11.68 2.85
CA ASP A 40 -2.49 11.48 2.37
C ASP A 40 -2.49 10.44 1.23
N VAL A 41 -1.49 10.53 0.36
CA VAL A 41 -1.23 9.53 -0.68
C VAL A 41 0.07 8.84 -0.35
N VAL A 42 0.06 7.51 -0.28
CA VAL A 42 1.24 6.70 -0.05
C VAL A 42 1.70 6.04 -1.35
N VAL A 43 3.01 5.88 -1.49
CA VAL A 43 3.60 5.15 -2.61
C VAL A 43 3.68 3.67 -2.25
N ILE A 44 3.23 2.80 -3.12
CA ILE A 44 3.10 1.37 -2.87
C ILE A 44 3.89 0.53 -3.87
N GLN A 45 4.34 -0.63 -3.41
CA GLN A 45 4.86 -1.72 -4.22
C GLN A 45 3.78 -2.79 -4.30
N LYS A 46 3.33 -3.12 -5.51
CA LYS A 46 2.22 -4.06 -5.74
C LYS A 46 2.73 -5.50 -5.80
N THR A 47 1.87 -6.45 -5.48
CA THR A 47 2.20 -7.88 -5.64
C THR A 47 2.43 -8.25 -7.10
N SER A 48 1.68 -7.63 -8.02
CA SER A 48 1.85 -7.82 -9.45
C SER A 48 1.50 -6.55 -10.20
N PHE A 49 2.31 -6.21 -11.18
CA PHE A 49 2.07 -5.11 -12.10
C PHE A 49 2.48 -5.50 -13.52
N LEU A 50 1.56 -5.41 -14.48
CA LEU A 50 1.76 -5.82 -15.88
C LEU A 50 2.28 -7.26 -16.03
N GLY A 51 1.84 -8.16 -15.14
CA GLY A 51 2.27 -9.57 -15.15
C GLY A 51 3.64 -9.81 -14.50
N LEU A 52 4.30 -8.76 -14.01
CA LEU A 52 5.58 -8.87 -13.30
C LEU A 52 5.33 -8.85 -11.80
N SER A 53 5.97 -9.76 -11.07
CA SER A 53 5.93 -9.76 -9.61
C SER A 53 6.87 -8.69 -9.06
N GLU A 54 6.32 -7.72 -8.31
CA GLU A 54 7.11 -6.67 -7.68
C GLU A 54 7.38 -6.97 -6.20
N LEU A 55 6.52 -7.75 -5.56
CA LEU A 55 6.55 -7.97 -4.12
C LEU A 55 6.37 -9.46 -3.81
N ASN A 56 7.30 -10.02 -3.04
CA ASN A 56 7.14 -11.35 -2.46
C ASN A 56 6.41 -11.25 -1.12
N THR A 57 5.13 -11.59 -1.11
CA THR A 57 4.28 -11.49 0.07
C THR A 57 4.59 -12.53 1.16
N SER A 58 5.37 -13.55 0.83
CA SER A 58 5.85 -14.54 1.82
C SER A 58 7.11 -14.09 2.56
N ASN A 59 7.70 -12.97 2.17
CA ASN A 59 8.94 -12.45 2.75
C ASN A 59 8.79 -11.03 3.33
N LEU A 60 7.64 -10.74 3.88
CA LEU A 60 7.40 -9.48 4.58
C LEU A 60 7.98 -9.52 5.99
N ASN A 61 8.32 -8.35 6.52
CA ASN A 61 8.92 -8.20 7.84
C ASN A 61 7.95 -7.57 8.83
N VAL A 62 8.15 -7.86 10.11
CA VAL A 62 7.50 -7.09 11.19
C VAL A 62 7.91 -5.62 11.04
N GLY A 63 6.94 -4.72 11.10
CA GLY A 63 7.12 -3.30 10.84
C GLY A 63 6.66 -2.85 9.46
N ASP A 64 6.62 -3.73 8.47
CA ASP A 64 6.10 -3.40 7.14
C ASP A 64 4.63 -2.97 7.22
N ILE A 65 4.29 -1.92 6.44
CA ILE A 65 2.91 -1.45 6.30
C ILE A 65 2.37 -2.05 5.00
N VAL A 66 1.29 -2.81 5.12
CA VAL A 66 0.71 -3.56 4.01
C VAL A 66 -0.74 -3.16 3.75
N ILE A 67 -1.15 -3.31 2.49
CA ILE A 67 -2.55 -3.24 2.06
C ILE A 67 -2.99 -4.67 1.79
N TYR A 68 -4.06 -5.10 2.44
CA TYR A 68 -4.54 -6.47 2.31
C TYR A 68 -6.06 -6.56 2.23
N ASP A 69 -6.55 -7.63 1.64
CA ASP A 69 -7.97 -7.97 1.60
C ASP A 69 -8.37 -8.59 2.93
N ALA A 70 -9.09 -7.82 3.75
CA ALA A 70 -9.59 -8.29 5.04
C ALA A 70 -10.85 -9.14 4.86
N THR A 71 -10.98 -10.21 5.64
CA THR A 71 -12.22 -11.00 5.69
C THR A 71 -13.26 -10.39 6.62
N TRP A 72 -12.85 -9.48 7.48
CA TRP A 72 -13.68 -8.84 8.51
C TRP A 72 -14.12 -7.40 8.15
N PHE A 73 -13.62 -6.88 7.04
CA PHE A 73 -13.93 -5.53 6.56
C PHE A 73 -14.16 -5.56 5.05
N PRO A 74 -15.15 -4.83 4.50
CA PRO A 74 -15.52 -4.95 3.08
C PRO A 74 -14.52 -4.33 2.10
N GLU A 75 -13.64 -3.44 2.58
CA GLU A 75 -12.63 -2.76 1.74
C GLU A 75 -11.22 -3.18 2.13
N PRO A 76 -10.22 -3.01 1.25
CA PRO A 76 -8.83 -3.24 1.61
C PRO A 76 -8.39 -2.40 2.81
N VAL A 77 -7.62 -3.01 3.68
CA VAL A 77 -7.12 -2.41 4.92
C VAL A 77 -5.62 -2.12 4.78
N ILE A 78 -5.18 -0.95 5.25
CA ILE A 78 -3.77 -0.55 5.30
C ILE A 78 -3.32 -0.49 6.76
N HIS A 79 -2.59 -1.49 7.21
CA HIS A 79 -2.10 -1.60 8.58
C HIS A 79 -0.68 -2.13 8.64
N ARG A 80 -0.07 -2.08 9.82
CA ARG A 80 1.31 -2.51 10.08
C ARG A 80 1.35 -3.97 10.52
N ILE A 81 2.31 -4.73 10.00
CA ILE A 81 2.62 -6.07 10.51
C ILE A 81 3.29 -5.92 11.87
N ILE A 82 2.69 -6.50 12.90
CA ILE A 82 3.20 -6.50 14.27
C ILE A 82 3.76 -7.87 14.69
N PHE A 83 3.43 -8.92 13.96
CA PHE A 83 3.90 -10.28 14.25
C PHE A 83 3.89 -11.13 12.98
N LYS A 84 4.86 -12.02 12.88
CA LYS A 84 4.99 -13.00 11.80
C LYS A 84 5.14 -14.38 12.43
N GLY A 85 4.33 -15.33 12.02
CA GLY A 85 4.34 -16.68 12.57
C GLY A 85 4.05 -17.74 11.55
N THR A 86 4.12 -18.98 12.00
CA THR A 86 3.81 -20.17 11.19
C THR A 86 2.82 -21.03 11.96
N LEU A 87 1.76 -21.47 11.28
CA LEU A 87 0.80 -22.41 11.83
C LEU A 87 1.41 -23.82 11.94
N PRO A 88 0.81 -24.72 12.74
CA PRO A 88 1.28 -26.09 12.85
C PRO A 88 1.35 -26.86 11.53
N ASP A 89 0.51 -26.46 10.56
CA ASP A 89 0.50 -27.05 9.20
C ASP A 89 1.56 -26.44 8.26
N GLY A 90 2.41 -25.52 8.76
CA GLY A 90 3.47 -24.90 8.00
C GLY A 90 3.08 -23.61 7.27
N ARG A 91 1.81 -23.20 7.32
CA ARG A 91 1.37 -21.96 6.66
C ARG A 91 1.86 -20.72 7.41
N LEU A 92 2.47 -19.79 6.67
CA LEU A 92 2.87 -18.48 7.16
C LEU A 92 1.65 -17.59 7.40
N TYR A 93 1.66 -16.78 8.46
CA TYR A 93 0.66 -15.77 8.70
C TYR A 93 1.28 -14.51 9.31
N TYR A 94 0.55 -13.39 9.18
CA TYR A 94 0.89 -12.11 9.79
C TYR A 94 -0.22 -11.67 10.73
N LYS A 95 0.16 -11.04 11.84
CA LYS A 95 -0.78 -10.24 12.64
C LYS A 95 -0.55 -8.78 12.32
N THR A 96 -1.63 -8.05 12.13
CA THR A 96 -1.60 -6.63 11.74
C THR A 96 -2.34 -5.77 12.75
N LYS A 97 -1.97 -4.49 12.78
CA LYS A 97 -2.60 -3.49 13.64
C LYS A 97 -2.45 -2.11 13.01
N GLY A 98 -3.51 -1.31 13.03
CA GLY A 98 -3.42 0.12 12.77
C GLY A 98 -2.67 0.82 13.91
N ASP A 99 -1.72 1.69 13.57
CA ASP A 99 -0.88 2.37 14.57
C ASP A 99 -1.70 3.18 15.57
N ASN A 100 -2.85 3.71 15.15
CA ASN A 100 -3.79 4.47 15.98
C ASN A 100 -4.86 3.60 16.67
N ASN A 101 -4.90 2.30 16.39
CA ASN A 101 -5.89 1.41 16.98
C ASN A 101 -5.38 0.83 18.30
N PRO A 102 -6.26 0.65 19.30
CA PRO A 102 -5.84 0.10 20.61
C PRO A 102 -5.53 -1.39 20.58
N THR A 103 -6.09 -2.13 19.62
CA THR A 103 -5.98 -3.59 19.53
C THR A 103 -5.55 -4.04 18.15
N PRO A 104 -4.92 -5.22 18.03
CA PRO A 104 -4.64 -5.84 16.74
C PRO A 104 -5.93 -6.10 15.94
N ASP A 105 -5.78 -6.26 14.64
CA ASP A 105 -6.88 -6.65 13.76
C ASP A 105 -7.44 -8.01 14.17
N PRO A 106 -8.75 -8.25 13.99
CA PRO A 106 -9.41 -9.42 14.58
C PRO A 106 -9.02 -10.75 13.98
N VAL A 107 -8.49 -10.76 12.73
CA VAL A 107 -8.13 -11.97 12.00
C VAL A 107 -6.71 -11.85 11.45
N VAL A 108 -5.97 -12.95 11.46
CA VAL A 108 -4.63 -13.00 10.87
C VAL A 108 -4.70 -12.82 9.35
N VAL A 109 -3.59 -12.36 8.78
CA VAL A 109 -3.46 -12.12 7.34
C VAL A 109 -2.51 -13.18 6.75
N TYR A 110 -2.94 -13.83 5.68
CA TYR A 110 -2.10 -14.74 4.93
C TYR A 110 -1.43 -14.02 3.75
N PRO A 111 -0.26 -14.51 3.28
CA PRO A 111 0.45 -13.87 2.16
C PRO A 111 -0.41 -13.60 0.93
N GLU A 112 -1.33 -14.50 0.60
CA GLU A 112 -2.23 -14.37 -0.56
C GLU A 112 -3.25 -13.24 -0.43
N GLN A 113 -3.49 -12.73 0.77
CA GLN A 113 -4.39 -11.60 1.00
C GLN A 113 -3.70 -10.25 0.79
N VAL A 114 -2.37 -10.20 0.78
CA VAL A 114 -1.61 -8.97 0.66
C VAL A 114 -1.59 -8.50 -0.79
N GLN A 115 -2.06 -7.29 -1.03
CA GLN A 115 -2.08 -6.66 -2.35
C GLN A 115 -0.84 -5.80 -2.62
N ALA A 116 -0.35 -5.12 -1.59
CA ALA A 116 0.75 -4.17 -1.72
C ALA A 116 1.43 -3.91 -0.39
N LYS A 117 2.62 -3.34 -0.48
CA LYS A 117 3.38 -2.82 0.65
C LYS A 117 3.67 -1.34 0.43
N VAL A 118 3.56 -0.53 1.47
CA VAL A 118 3.96 0.88 1.43
C VAL A 118 5.48 0.96 1.33
N ILE A 119 5.97 1.72 0.35
CA ILE A 119 7.39 1.96 0.19
C ILE A 119 7.87 2.89 1.31
N THR A 120 8.94 2.50 1.98
CA THR A 120 9.56 3.25 3.06
C THR A 120 11.03 3.46 2.77
N TYR A 121 11.62 4.47 3.40
CA TYR A 121 13.06 4.71 3.33
C TYR A 121 13.68 4.59 4.73
N GLY A 122 14.98 4.34 4.78
CA GLY A 122 15.71 4.08 6.03
C GLY A 122 15.95 2.60 6.27
N GLN A 123 16.54 2.28 7.43
CA GLN A 123 17.01 0.91 7.73
C GLN A 123 15.95 0.02 8.38
N ASN A 124 14.91 0.61 8.97
CA ASN A 124 13.91 -0.14 9.70
C ASN A 124 12.64 -0.31 8.88
N PRO A 125 12.11 -1.53 8.77
CA PRO A 125 10.85 -1.78 8.05
C PRO A 125 9.70 -0.89 8.56
N GLY A 126 8.96 -0.32 7.64
CA GLY A 126 7.78 0.50 7.95
C GLY A 126 8.04 1.86 8.56
N GLN A 127 9.30 2.25 8.75
CA GLN A 127 9.65 3.62 9.14
C GLN A 127 9.74 4.51 7.91
N ASN A 128 9.39 5.79 8.10
CA ASN A 128 9.49 6.80 7.05
C ASN A 128 8.79 6.38 5.73
N PRO A 129 7.48 6.21 5.72
CA PRO A 129 6.76 5.93 4.47
C PRO A 129 6.89 7.09 3.49
N LEU A 130 6.92 6.77 2.20
CA LEU A 130 6.85 7.78 1.14
C LEU A 130 5.41 8.26 1.05
N VAL A 131 5.18 9.49 1.49
CA VAL A 131 3.85 10.10 1.61
C VAL A 131 3.82 11.43 0.85
N ILE A 132 2.77 11.62 0.07
CA ILE A 132 2.40 12.92 -0.49
C ILE A 132 1.26 13.44 0.38
N PRO A 133 1.49 14.45 1.24
CA PRO A 133 0.52 14.83 2.25
C PRO A 133 -0.72 15.48 1.64
N LYS A 134 -1.90 15.03 2.05
CA LYS A 134 -3.23 15.62 1.84
C LYS A 134 -3.69 15.85 0.40
N ILE A 135 -2.91 15.47 -0.61
CA ILE A 135 -3.33 15.62 -2.01
C ILE A 135 -4.49 14.68 -2.36
N GLY A 136 -4.62 13.59 -1.63
CA GLY A 136 -5.68 12.59 -1.82
C GLY A 136 -7.09 13.11 -1.53
N PHE A 137 -7.25 14.24 -0.84
CA PHE A 137 -8.56 14.83 -0.57
C PHE A 137 -9.34 15.17 -1.84
N ILE A 138 -8.67 15.50 -2.93
CA ILE A 138 -9.32 15.73 -4.24
C ILE A 138 -10.03 14.43 -4.68
N THR A 139 -9.35 13.30 -4.61
CA THR A 139 -9.92 11.99 -4.97
C THR A 139 -11.03 11.58 -4.02
N LEU A 140 -10.87 11.81 -2.72
CA LEU A 140 -11.89 11.51 -1.71
C LEU A 140 -13.15 12.35 -1.94
N TRP A 141 -12.97 13.63 -2.25
CA TRP A 141 -14.08 14.52 -2.55
C TRP A 141 -14.87 14.08 -3.79
N ILE A 142 -14.17 13.72 -4.88
CA ILE A 142 -14.80 13.20 -6.11
C ILE A 142 -15.59 11.92 -5.81
N ARG A 143 -15.07 11.05 -4.94
CA ARG A 143 -15.71 9.78 -4.55
C ARG A 143 -16.82 9.95 -3.51
N GLY A 144 -17.03 11.15 -2.99
CA GLY A 144 -18.01 11.43 -1.95
C GLY A 144 -17.64 10.90 -0.56
N LEU A 145 -16.35 10.76 -0.30
CA LEU A 145 -15.83 10.22 0.99
C LEU A 145 -15.40 11.31 1.98
#